data_eb99b35777a09afe535922170f0cbe60
#
_entry.id   eb99b35777a09afe535922170f0cbe60
#
_cell.length_a   1.000
_cell.length_b   1.000
_cell.length_c   1.000
_cell.angle_alpha   90.00
_cell.angle_beta   90.00
_cell.angle_gamma   90.00
#
_symmetry.space_group_name_H-M   'P 1'
#
loop_
_entity.id
_entity.type
_entity.pdbx_description
1 polymer ?
#
loop_
_entity_poly.entity_id
_entity_poly.type
_entity_poly.pdbx_seq_one_letter_code
_entity_poly.pdbx_strand_id
1 'polypeptide(L)'
;MSASPSPDAEPVAAAFSPAERAAMRQALDQAQNAWLVGEVPVGAVILRDDADGIAQVVATGYNRPITTTDPTAHAELVALRHAAQLLDNYRLPDCTLVVTLEPCAMCAMALIHARFKRVVFGARDPKTGAAGSVVDLFAIAQLNHQTQVAGGCMETECSTLLRDFFVERRAAHKARQAALRAPAETAGASDDAIPVAEVTVDDVLPVGLAIEIDSNDAQ
;
A
#
# COMPACT_ATOMS: atom_id res chain seq x y z
N MET A 1 -24.94 41.95 -11.35
CA MET A 1 -25.72 41.13 -10.38
C MET A 1 -25.00 39.82 -10.20
N SER A 2 -24.17 39.76 -9.18
CA SER A 2 -23.36 38.57 -8.86
C SER A 2 -24.18 37.68 -7.93
N ALA A 3 -24.54 36.49 -8.36
CA ALA A 3 -25.19 35.49 -7.52
C ALA A 3 -24.12 34.76 -6.69
N SER A 4 -24.16 34.96 -5.38
CA SER A 4 -23.35 34.19 -4.43
C SER A 4 -23.81 32.73 -4.42
N PRO A 5 -22.89 31.74 -4.35
CA PRO A 5 -23.29 30.35 -4.21
C PRO A 5 -23.88 30.11 -2.82
N SER A 6 -24.95 29.32 -2.77
CA SER A 6 -25.62 28.89 -1.53
C SER A 6 -24.70 28.02 -0.68
N PRO A 7 -24.65 28.20 0.68
CA PRO A 7 -23.74 27.46 1.57
C PRO A 7 -24.20 26.04 1.95
N ASP A 8 -25.27 25.49 1.38
CA ASP A 8 -25.91 24.26 1.86
C ASP A 8 -25.80 23.08 0.88
N ALA A 9 -24.71 22.95 0.14
CA ALA A 9 -24.39 21.68 -0.48
C ALA A 9 -23.59 20.83 0.52
N GLU A 10 -24.28 20.07 1.38
CA GLU A 10 -23.65 18.96 2.06
C GLU A 10 -22.97 18.08 1.01
N PRO A 11 -21.68 17.70 1.20
CA PRO A 11 -21.07 16.70 0.32
C PRO A 11 -21.92 15.44 0.47
N VAL A 12 -22.64 15.06 -0.59
CA VAL A 12 -23.30 13.75 -0.68
C VAL A 12 -22.16 12.74 -0.50
N ALA A 13 -22.03 12.21 0.72
CA ALA A 13 -21.11 11.14 1.03
C ALA A 13 -21.42 10.03 0.02
N ALA A 14 -20.50 9.80 -0.93
CA ALA A 14 -20.68 8.82 -1.98
C ALA A 14 -20.99 7.50 -1.29
N ALA A 15 -22.25 7.05 -1.38
CA ALA A 15 -22.71 5.88 -0.66
C ALA A 15 -21.93 4.68 -1.19
N PHE A 16 -21.02 4.14 -0.38
CA PHE A 16 -20.27 2.92 -0.72
C PHE A 16 -21.24 1.75 -0.76
N SER A 17 -21.15 0.94 -1.80
CA SER A 17 -21.98 -0.26 -1.94
C SER A 17 -21.70 -1.28 -0.82
N PRO A 18 -22.60 -2.21 -0.52
CA PRO A 18 -22.33 -3.29 0.41
C PRO A 18 -21.10 -4.13 0.01
N ALA A 19 -20.88 -4.33 -1.28
CA ALA A 19 -19.70 -5.05 -1.80
C ALA A 19 -18.40 -4.28 -1.53
N GLU A 20 -18.37 -2.96 -1.76
CA GLU A 20 -17.21 -2.11 -1.46
C GLU A 20 -16.87 -2.11 0.03
N ARG A 21 -17.88 -2.05 0.91
CA ARG A 21 -17.66 -2.14 2.36
C ARG A 21 -17.17 -3.54 2.79
N ALA A 22 -17.68 -4.61 2.16
CA ALA A 22 -17.19 -5.96 2.40
C ALA A 22 -15.74 -6.14 1.93
N ALA A 23 -15.41 -5.62 0.75
CA ALA A 23 -14.06 -5.60 0.22
C ALA A 23 -13.11 -4.76 1.09
N MET A 24 -13.56 -3.63 1.66
CA MET A 24 -12.73 -2.83 2.58
C MET A 24 -12.39 -3.61 3.86
N ARG A 25 -13.32 -4.41 4.41
CA ARG A 25 -12.99 -5.31 5.54
C ARG A 25 -11.92 -6.32 5.15
N GLN A 26 -12.03 -6.94 3.97
CA GLN A 26 -10.99 -7.85 3.48
C GLN A 26 -9.66 -7.13 3.21
N ALA A 27 -9.71 -5.88 2.74
CA ALA A 27 -8.50 -5.07 2.58
C ALA A 27 -7.84 -4.77 3.94
N LEU A 28 -8.62 -4.55 5.00
CA LEU A 28 -8.10 -4.43 6.37
C LEU A 28 -7.45 -5.73 6.86
N ASP A 29 -8.03 -6.91 6.54
CA ASP A 29 -7.41 -8.21 6.84
C ASP A 29 -6.06 -8.35 6.10
N GLN A 30 -5.98 -7.92 4.84
CA GLN A 30 -4.72 -7.89 4.09
C GLN A 30 -3.71 -6.90 4.70
N ALA A 31 -4.16 -5.75 5.18
CA ALA A 31 -3.30 -4.81 5.89
C ALA A 31 -2.74 -5.40 7.20
N GLN A 32 -3.51 -6.21 7.92
CA GLN A 32 -3.02 -6.95 9.08
C GLN A 32 -1.97 -8.00 8.70
N ASN A 33 -2.12 -8.67 7.54
CA ASN A 33 -1.10 -9.59 7.03
C ASN A 33 0.22 -8.85 6.75
N ALA A 34 0.17 -7.61 6.20
CA ALA A 34 1.35 -6.78 6.05
C ALA A 34 2.02 -6.48 7.39
N TRP A 35 1.23 -6.09 8.42
CA TRP A 35 1.75 -5.84 9.76
C TRP A 35 2.49 -7.05 10.34
N LEU A 36 1.90 -8.26 10.23
CA LEU A 36 2.47 -9.49 10.77
C LEU A 36 3.85 -9.82 10.18
N VAL A 37 4.13 -9.38 8.95
CA VAL A 37 5.43 -9.58 8.30
C VAL A 37 6.34 -8.34 8.37
N GLY A 38 5.98 -7.35 9.20
CA GLY A 38 6.79 -6.14 9.43
C GLY A 38 6.66 -5.04 8.38
N GLU A 39 5.72 -5.16 7.45
CA GLU A 39 5.43 -4.17 6.43
C GLU A 39 4.44 -3.10 6.92
N VAL A 40 4.42 -1.93 6.26
CA VAL A 40 3.39 -0.92 6.52
C VAL A 40 2.00 -1.51 6.21
N PRO A 41 1.03 -1.44 7.15
CA PRO A 41 -0.25 -2.14 7.03
C PRO A 41 -1.18 -1.45 6.01
N VAL A 42 -0.94 -1.73 4.75
CA VAL A 42 -1.81 -1.37 3.64
C VAL A 42 -2.24 -2.65 2.92
N GLY A 43 -3.54 -2.77 2.69
CA GLY A 43 -4.14 -3.89 1.99
C GLY A 43 -5.09 -3.41 0.89
N ALA A 44 -5.19 -4.22 -0.15
CA ALA A 44 -6.01 -3.95 -1.32
C ALA A 44 -6.78 -5.17 -1.79
N VAL A 45 -7.98 -4.94 -2.32
CA VAL A 45 -8.86 -5.93 -2.92
C VAL A 45 -9.33 -5.43 -4.28
N ILE A 46 -9.35 -6.28 -5.28
CA ILE A 46 -9.91 -5.98 -6.59
C ILE A 46 -11.22 -6.73 -6.76
N LEU A 47 -12.27 -5.98 -7.02
CA LEU A 47 -13.60 -6.47 -7.39
C LEU A 47 -13.81 -6.39 -8.90
N ARG A 48 -14.54 -7.34 -9.43
CA ARG A 48 -15.10 -7.30 -10.79
C ARG A 48 -16.54 -7.75 -10.75
N ASP A 49 -17.41 -7.05 -11.47
CA ASP A 49 -18.80 -7.45 -11.61
C ASP A 49 -18.89 -8.67 -12.56
N ASP A 50 -19.62 -9.71 -12.17
CA ASP A 50 -19.95 -10.84 -13.03
C ASP A 50 -21.06 -10.49 -14.06
N ALA A 51 -21.51 -11.48 -14.83
CA ALA A 51 -22.53 -11.28 -15.85
C ALA A 51 -23.90 -10.84 -15.27
N ASP A 52 -24.15 -11.14 -14.01
CA ASP A 52 -25.39 -10.77 -13.29
C ASP A 52 -25.23 -9.44 -12.53
N GLY A 53 -24.07 -8.78 -12.65
CA GLY A 53 -23.76 -7.53 -11.96
C GLY A 53 -23.40 -7.71 -10.49
N ILE A 54 -23.07 -8.93 -10.08
CA ILE A 54 -22.64 -9.24 -8.70
C ILE A 54 -21.13 -9.07 -8.60
N ALA A 55 -20.68 -8.22 -7.67
CA ALA A 55 -19.26 -7.97 -7.46
C ALA A 55 -18.58 -9.19 -6.85
N GLN A 56 -17.57 -9.72 -7.54
CA GLN A 56 -16.73 -10.84 -7.12
C GLN A 56 -15.31 -10.35 -6.79
N VAL A 57 -14.68 -10.93 -5.77
CA VAL A 57 -13.28 -10.69 -5.47
C VAL A 57 -12.42 -11.45 -6.47
N VAL A 58 -11.61 -10.73 -7.26
CA VAL A 58 -10.68 -11.31 -8.24
C VAL A 58 -9.31 -11.52 -7.64
N ALA A 59 -8.80 -10.52 -6.92
CA ALA A 59 -7.45 -10.56 -6.37
C ALA A 59 -7.35 -9.73 -5.10
N THR A 60 -6.36 -10.05 -4.29
CA THR A 60 -5.98 -9.30 -3.10
C THR A 60 -4.49 -9.02 -3.10
N GLY A 61 -4.07 -8.04 -2.33
CA GLY A 61 -2.66 -7.70 -2.12
C GLY A 61 -2.45 -6.95 -0.82
N TYR A 62 -1.24 -6.99 -0.32
CA TYR A 62 -0.78 -6.17 0.79
C TYR A 62 0.64 -5.67 0.52
N ASN A 63 1.05 -4.64 1.21
CA ASN A 63 2.39 -4.08 1.06
C ASN A 63 3.48 -5.12 1.32
N ARG A 64 4.47 -5.18 0.43
CA ARG A 64 5.61 -6.10 0.49
C ARG A 64 6.95 -5.49 0.09
N PRO A 65 7.18 -4.17 0.13
CA PRO A 65 8.44 -3.58 -0.34
C PRO A 65 9.68 -4.16 0.34
N ILE A 66 9.64 -4.38 1.64
CA ILE A 66 10.77 -4.91 2.42
C ILE A 66 10.95 -6.40 2.14
N THR A 67 9.88 -7.18 2.27
CA THR A 67 9.91 -8.65 2.17
C THR A 67 10.24 -9.14 0.76
N THR A 68 9.97 -8.37 -0.28
CA THR A 68 10.28 -8.71 -1.68
C THR A 68 11.44 -7.91 -2.25
N THR A 69 12.02 -6.97 -1.48
CA THR A 69 13.07 -6.05 -1.95
C THR A 69 12.65 -5.32 -3.24
N ASP A 70 11.36 -4.97 -3.34
CA ASP A 70 10.78 -4.26 -4.48
C ASP A 70 10.08 -2.98 -4.01
N PRO A 71 10.66 -1.78 -4.28
CA PRO A 71 10.07 -0.50 -3.85
C PRO A 71 8.70 -0.23 -4.47
N THR A 72 8.31 -0.98 -5.48
CA THR A 72 7.01 -0.85 -6.16
C THR A 72 5.96 -1.84 -5.65
N ALA A 73 6.30 -2.74 -4.72
CA ALA A 73 5.38 -3.75 -4.19
C ALA A 73 4.37 -3.19 -3.18
N HIS A 74 3.71 -2.08 -3.52
CA HIS A 74 2.58 -1.56 -2.78
C HIS A 74 1.36 -2.47 -2.95
N ALA A 75 0.46 -2.48 -1.98
CA ALA A 75 -0.72 -3.34 -1.95
C ALA A 75 -1.52 -3.30 -3.25
N GLU A 76 -1.72 -2.09 -3.80
CA GLU A 76 -2.43 -1.85 -5.04
C GLU A 76 -1.76 -2.53 -6.23
N LEU A 77 -0.42 -2.40 -6.35
CA LEU A 77 0.33 -2.99 -7.46
C LEU A 77 0.44 -4.50 -7.33
N VAL A 78 0.53 -5.02 -6.11
CA VAL A 78 0.50 -6.47 -5.84
C VAL A 78 -0.85 -7.04 -6.29
N ALA A 79 -1.96 -6.44 -5.86
CA ALA A 79 -3.31 -6.87 -6.25
C ALA A 79 -3.54 -6.72 -7.77
N LEU A 80 -3.11 -5.59 -8.37
CA LEU A 80 -3.24 -5.31 -9.80
C LEU A 80 -2.53 -6.38 -10.65
N ARG A 81 -1.27 -6.68 -10.34
CA ARG A 81 -0.49 -7.70 -11.07
C ARG A 81 -1.14 -9.07 -10.97
N HIS A 82 -1.63 -9.43 -9.78
CA HIS A 82 -2.33 -10.68 -9.57
C HIS A 82 -3.63 -10.74 -10.38
N ALA A 83 -4.47 -9.69 -10.35
CA ALA A 83 -5.69 -9.63 -11.14
C ALA A 83 -5.42 -9.70 -12.65
N ALA A 84 -4.38 -9.00 -13.14
CA ALA A 84 -4.01 -9.00 -14.54
C ALA A 84 -3.61 -10.40 -15.03
N GLN A 85 -2.88 -11.16 -14.20
CA GLN A 85 -2.51 -12.55 -14.49
C GLN A 85 -3.73 -13.48 -14.49
N LEU A 86 -4.61 -13.37 -13.47
CA LEU A 86 -5.80 -14.22 -13.37
C LEU A 86 -6.81 -13.97 -14.49
N LEU A 87 -6.91 -12.73 -14.97
CA LEU A 87 -7.83 -12.33 -16.03
C LEU A 87 -7.22 -12.38 -17.43
N ASP A 88 -5.91 -12.74 -17.51
CA ASP A 88 -5.12 -12.75 -18.75
C ASP A 88 -5.27 -11.44 -19.55
N ASN A 89 -5.30 -10.32 -18.82
CA ASN A 89 -5.48 -9.00 -19.43
C ASN A 89 -4.78 -7.91 -18.59
N TYR A 90 -3.93 -7.11 -19.22
CA TYR A 90 -3.30 -5.96 -18.56
C TYR A 90 -4.25 -4.75 -18.39
N ARG A 91 -5.40 -4.74 -19.10
CA ARG A 91 -6.47 -3.76 -18.94
C ARG A 91 -7.62 -4.36 -18.15
N LEU A 92 -8.04 -3.65 -17.12
CA LEU A 92 -9.02 -4.10 -16.13
C LEU A 92 -10.22 -3.12 -16.05
N PRO A 93 -10.90 -2.82 -17.19
CA PRO A 93 -11.89 -1.72 -17.27
C PRO A 93 -13.11 -1.93 -16.39
N ASP A 94 -13.49 -3.20 -16.10
CA ASP A 94 -14.64 -3.54 -15.29
C ASP A 94 -14.30 -3.75 -13.81
N CYS A 95 -13.05 -3.45 -13.42
CA CYS A 95 -12.57 -3.67 -12.08
C CYS A 95 -12.67 -2.42 -11.20
N THR A 96 -12.97 -2.66 -9.93
CA THR A 96 -12.91 -1.68 -8.84
C THR A 96 -11.79 -2.07 -7.87
N LEU A 97 -10.87 -1.15 -7.60
CA LEU A 97 -9.91 -1.31 -6.52
C LEU A 97 -10.51 -0.77 -5.22
N VAL A 98 -10.37 -1.53 -4.13
CA VAL A 98 -10.65 -1.10 -2.77
C VAL A 98 -9.37 -1.22 -1.96
N VAL A 99 -8.88 -0.13 -1.37
CA VAL A 99 -7.59 -0.06 -0.68
C VAL A 99 -7.70 0.71 0.64
N THR A 100 -6.97 0.30 1.66
CA THR A 100 -7.08 0.90 3.00
C THR A 100 -6.49 2.30 3.10
N LEU A 101 -5.57 2.68 2.19
CA LEU A 101 -4.90 3.99 2.17
C LEU A 101 -5.05 4.64 0.79
N GLU A 102 -5.13 5.96 0.76
CA GLU A 102 -5.14 6.75 -0.48
C GLU A 102 -3.93 6.39 -1.36
N PRO A 103 -4.14 6.04 -2.65
CA PRO A 103 -3.06 5.67 -3.55
C PRO A 103 -2.05 6.80 -3.76
N CYS A 104 -0.76 6.47 -3.72
CA CYS A 104 0.30 7.39 -4.12
C CYS A 104 0.36 7.58 -5.65
N ALA A 105 1.17 8.53 -6.13
CA ALA A 105 1.27 8.84 -7.56
C ALA A 105 1.65 7.63 -8.44
N MET A 106 2.55 6.77 -7.97
CA MET A 106 2.95 5.54 -8.68
C MET A 106 1.75 4.61 -8.85
N CYS A 107 1.01 4.33 -7.78
CA CYS A 107 -0.15 3.45 -7.81
C CYS A 107 -1.30 4.05 -8.62
N ALA A 108 -1.58 5.35 -8.44
CA ALA A 108 -2.62 6.06 -9.19
C ALA A 108 -2.39 5.95 -10.70
N MET A 109 -1.17 6.21 -11.18
CA MET A 109 -0.85 6.09 -12.61
C MET A 109 -0.95 4.65 -13.11
N ALA A 110 -0.54 3.65 -12.32
CA ALA A 110 -0.70 2.25 -12.70
C ALA A 110 -2.18 1.86 -12.86
N LEU A 111 -3.05 2.32 -11.96
CA LEU A 111 -4.50 2.08 -12.02
C LEU A 111 -5.14 2.74 -13.25
N ILE A 112 -4.73 3.97 -13.59
CA ILE A 112 -5.16 4.67 -14.80
C ILE A 112 -4.69 3.92 -16.06
N HIS A 113 -3.44 3.45 -16.10
CA HIS A 113 -2.91 2.65 -17.20
C HIS A 113 -3.66 1.33 -17.38
N ALA A 114 -4.00 0.66 -16.27
CA ALA A 114 -4.79 -0.56 -16.28
C ALA A 114 -6.30 -0.33 -16.54
N ARG A 115 -6.75 0.93 -16.67
CA ARG A 115 -8.13 1.29 -17.02
C ARG A 115 -9.16 0.92 -15.95
N PHE A 116 -8.81 0.99 -14.68
CA PHE A 116 -9.77 0.73 -13.60
C PHE A 116 -11.00 1.61 -13.71
N LYS A 117 -12.19 1.00 -13.59
CA LYS A 117 -13.48 1.69 -13.56
C LYS A 117 -13.58 2.62 -12.35
N ARG A 118 -13.15 2.12 -11.18
CA ARG A 118 -13.32 2.82 -9.91
C ARG A 118 -12.20 2.49 -8.93
N VAL A 119 -11.86 3.47 -8.08
CA VAL A 119 -10.97 3.33 -6.93
C VAL A 119 -11.72 3.81 -5.68
N VAL A 120 -11.75 2.97 -4.66
CA VAL A 120 -12.30 3.28 -3.33
C VAL A 120 -11.15 3.19 -2.33
N PHE A 121 -10.92 4.24 -1.57
CA PHE A 121 -9.89 4.19 -0.53
C PHE A 121 -10.45 4.52 0.85
N GLY A 122 -9.76 4.03 1.89
CA GLY A 122 -10.10 4.27 3.29
C GLY A 122 -9.54 5.59 3.80
N ALA A 123 -8.38 5.55 4.42
CA ALA A 123 -7.72 6.71 5.01
C ALA A 123 -7.05 7.59 3.94
N ARG A 124 -7.05 8.91 4.17
CA ARG A 124 -6.27 9.86 3.36
C ARG A 124 -4.78 9.77 3.69
N ASP A 125 -3.93 10.04 2.69
CA ASP A 125 -2.49 10.15 2.88
C ASP A 125 -2.02 11.61 2.64
N PRO A 126 -1.82 12.40 3.70
CA PRO A 126 -1.40 13.80 3.57
C PRO A 126 0.05 13.97 3.12
N LYS A 127 0.82 12.88 2.98
CA LYS A 127 2.24 12.92 2.59
C LYS A 127 2.48 12.59 1.13
N THR A 128 1.79 11.59 0.61
CA THR A 128 2.03 11.06 -0.75
C THR A 128 0.76 10.77 -1.52
N GLY A 129 -0.43 11.03 -0.96
CA GLY A 129 -1.72 10.73 -1.57
C GLY A 129 -1.93 11.48 -2.89
N ALA A 130 -2.39 10.76 -3.91
CA ALA A 130 -2.56 11.29 -5.26
C ALA A 130 -4.02 11.25 -5.77
N ALA A 131 -4.96 11.19 -4.83
CA ALA A 131 -6.41 11.27 -5.07
C ALA A 131 -7.05 12.45 -4.31
N GLY A 132 -6.32 13.57 -4.23
CA GLY A 132 -6.78 14.83 -3.68
C GLY A 132 -6.08 15.31 -2.41
N SER A 133 -5.24 14.50 -1.74
CA SER A 133 -4.55 14.95 -0.53
C SER A 133 -3.30 15.79 -0.82
N VAL A 134 -2.42 15.39 -1.74
CA VAL A 134 -1.22 16.14 -2.14
C VAL A 134 -1.36 16.60 -3.58
N VAL A 135 -1.70 15.68 -4.46
CA VAL A 135 -2.04 15.94 -5.87
C VAL A 135 -3.31 15.17 -6.21
N ASP A 136 -3.97 15.52 -7.31
CA ASP A 136 -5.10 14.74 -7.83
C ASP A 136 -4.83 14.33 -9.27
N LEU A 137 -4.25 13.12 -9.43
CA LEU A 137 -3.96 12.58 -10.75
C LEU A 137 -5.22 12.08 -11.47
N PHE A 138 -6.25 11.69 -10.71
CA PHE A 138 -7.50 11.21 -11.29
C PHE A 138 -8.37 12.34 -11.86
N ALA A 139 -8.14 13.59 -11.44
CA ALA A 139 -8.83 14.76 -11.97
C ALA A 139 -8.20 15.31 -13.25
N ILE A 140 -7.05 14.79 -13.70
CA ILE A 140 -6.35 15.29 -14.90
C ILE A 140 -7.08 14.83 -16.17
N ALA A 141 -7.83 15.73 -16.80
CA ALA A 141 -8.66 15.43 -17.97
C ALA A 141 -7.85 14.98 -19.21
N GLN A 142 -6.55 15.36 -19.29
CA GLN A 142 -5.66 15.00 -20.39
C GLN A 142 -5.20 13.54 -20.35
N LEU A 143 -5.36 12.84 -19.22
CA LEU A 143 -5.03 11.44 -19.14
C LEU A 143 -6.03 10.60 -19.95
N ASN A 144 -5.51 9.54 -20.55
CA ASN A 144 -6.23 8.73 -21.55
C ASN A 144 -7.30 7.80 -20.95
N HIS A 145 -7.53 7.86 -19.64
CA HIS A 145 -8.59 7.14 -18.93
C HIS A 145 -9.03 7.93 -17.69
N GLN A 146 -10.32 7.96 -17.46
CA GLN A 146 -10.93 8.64 -16.32
C GLN A 146 -11.48 7.58 -15.36
N THR A 147 -10.81 7.39 -14.24
CA THR A 147 -11.20 6.47 -13.17
C THR A 147 -12.05 7.22 -12.14
N GLN A 148 -13.19 6.67 -11.75
CA GLN A 148 -13.98 7.23 -10.65
C GLN A 148 -13.27 6.99 -9.32
N VAL A 149 -13.25 8.00 -8.44
CA VAL A 149 -12.59 7.89 -7.14
C VAL A 149 -13.54 8.25 -6.01
N ALA A 150 -13.49 7.48 -4.92
CA ALA A 150 -14.23 7.79 -3.68
C ALA A 150 -13.34 7.45 -2.46
N GLY A 151 -13.14 8.43 -1.60
CA GLY A 151 -12.38 8.28 -0.36
C GLY A 151 -13.26 8.26 0.88
N GLY A 152 -12.71 7.74 1.98
CA GLY A 152 -13.37 7.73 3.29
C GLY A 152 -14.15 6.45 3.62
N CYS A 153 -13.97 5.37 2.86
CA CYS A 153 -14.60 4.09 3.17
C CYS A 153 -13.95 3.45 4.41
N MET A 154 -14.67 3.37 5.53
CA MET A 154 -14.13 2.90 6.81
C MET A 154 -12.84 3.64 7.21
N GLU A 155 -12.84 4.95 7.03
CA GLU A 155 -11.65 5.81 7.23
C GLU A 155 -11.07 5.69 8.64
N THR A 156 -11.93 5.62 9.66
CA THR A 156 -11.51 5.53 11.05
C THR A 156 -10.74 4.24 11.32
N GLU A 157 -11.23 3.11 10.85
CA GLU A 157 -10.60 1.80 11.02
C GLU A 157 -9.26 1.75 10.27
N CYS A 158 -9.24 2.23 9.03
CA CYS A 158 -8.03 2.28 8.20
C CYS A 158 -6.95 3.18 8.81
N SER A 159 -7.31 4.39 9.24
CA SER A 159 -6.37 5.34 9.86
C SER A 159 -5.87 4.87 11.22
N THR A 160 -6.73 4.19 12.00
CA THR A 160 -6.35 3.64 13.30
C THR A 160 -5.29 2.56 13.15
N LEU A 161 -5.50 1.59 12.24
CA LEU A 161 -4.53 0.52 11.98
C LEU A 161 -3.15 1.07 11.62
N LEU A 162 -3.08 2.05 10.72
CA LEU A 162 -1.82 2.71 10.34
C LEU A 162 -1.17 3.44 11.53
N ARG A 163 -1.95 4.20 12.29
CA ARG A 163 -1.43 4.93 13.45
C ARG A 163 -0.83 4.00 14.48
N ASP A 164 -1.53 2.92 14.81
CA ASP A 164 -1.12 1.96 15.85
C ASP A 164 0.17 1.25 15.44
N PHE A 165 0.32 0.85 14.19
CA PHE A 165 1.56 0.32 13.64
C PHE A 165 2.74 1.29 13.83
N PHE A 166 2.58 2.56 13.46
CA PHE A 166 3.66 3.53 13.61
C PHE A 166 3.96 3.89 15.06
N VAL A 167 2.99 3.79 15.97
CA VAL A 167 3.22 3.92 17.42
C VAL A 167 4.11 2.78 17.91
N GLU A 168 3.78 1.55 17.56
CA GLU A 168 4.56 0.36 17.91
C GLU A 168 5.97 0.41 17.35
N ARG A 169 6.14 0.74 16.05
CA ARG A 169 7.47 0.84 15.42
C ARG A 169 8.35 1.91 16.07
N ARG A 170 7.78 3.08 16.42
CA ARG A 170 8.53 4.11 17.15
C ARG A 170 8.94 3.66 18.55
N ALA A 171 8.07 2.96 19.27
CA ALA A 171 8.37 2.42 20.59
C ALA A 171 9.50 1.36 20.53
N ALA A 172 9.42 0.42 19.58
CA ALA A 172 10.44 -0.59 19.35
C ALA A 172 11.79 0.03 18.97
N HIS A 173 11.81 1.01 18.05
CA HIS A 173 13.03 1.72 17.69
C HIS A 173 13.66 2.45 18.89
N LYS A 174 12.86 3.14 19.72
CA LYS A 174 13.35 3.81 20.93
C LYS A 174 13.93 2.80 21.93
N ALA A 175 13.29 1.67 22.14
CA ALA A 175 13.77 0.61 23.03
C ALA A 175 15.11 0.03 22.54
N ARG A 176 15.23 -0.26 21.23
CA ARG A 176 16.49 -0.72 20.60
C ARG A 176 17.61 0.30 20.79
N GLN A 177 17.36 1.57 20.55
CA GLN A 177 18.36 2.64 20.76
C GLN A 177 18.79 2.78 22.23
N ALA A 178 17.86 2.60 23.17
CA ALA A 178 18.18 2.62 24.60
C ALA A 178 19.06 1.42 24.99
N ALA A 179 18.75 0.22 24.48
CA ALA A 179 19.55 -0.98 24.72
C ALA A 179 20.98 -0.85 24.17
N LEU A 180 21.16 -0.27 22.99
CA LEU A 180 22.49 -0.02 22.39
C LEU A 180 23.32 1.04 23.13
N ARG A 181 22.67 1.92 23.91
CA ARG A 181 23.36 2.96 24.73
C ARG A 181 23.61 2.54 26.17
N ALA A 182 22.99 1.45 26.61
CA ALA A 182 23.26 0.93 27.95
C ALA A 182 24.74 0.51 28.05
N PRO A 183 25.51 0.93 29.10
CA PRO A 183 26.87 0.45 29.30
C PRO A 183 26.82 -1.06 29.48
N ALA A 184 27.76 -1.78 28.85
CA ALA A 184 27.95 -3.20 29.08
C ALA A 184 28.32 -3.38 30.56
N GLU A 185 27.33 -3.68 31.39
CA GLU A 185 27.61 -4.16 32.76
C GLU A 185 28.34 -5.49 32.59
N THR A 186 29.53 -5.52 33.19
CA THR A 186 30.47 -6.62 33.19
C THR A 186 29.76 -7.95 33.44
N ALA A 187 29.48 -8.67 32.36
CA ALA A 187 29.13 -10.09 32.45
C ALA A 187 30.42 -10.81 32.94
N GLY A 188 30.40 -11.25 34.18
CA GLY A 188 31.42 -12.13 34.74
C GLY A 188 31.57 -13.33 33.82
N ALA A 189 32.80 -13.63 33.46
CA ALA A 189 33.17 -14.76 32.64
C ALA A 189 32.59 -16.07 33.17
N SER A 190 31.74 -16.72 32.40
CA SER A 190 31.58 -18.15 32.37
C SER A 190 31.74 -18.59 30.91
N ASP A 191 32.90 -19.19 30.67
CA ASP A 191 33.22 -19.95 29.46
C ASP A 191 32.14 -21.03 29.22
N ASP A 192 31.82 -21.26 27.97
CA ASP A 192 31.01 -22.30 27.37
C ASP A 192 29.57 -21.91 26.95
N ALA A 193 29.44 -21.00 25.98
CA ALA A 193 28.34 -21.03 25.01
C ALA A 193 28.75 -20.27 23.75
N ILE A 194 28.82 -20.95 22.62
CA ILE A 194 28.96 -20.34 21.29
C ILE A 194 27.68 -19.53 21.05
N PRO A 195 27.72 -18.20 20.90
CA PRO A 195 26.54 -17.44 20.59
C PRO A 195 26.14 -17.73 19.14
N VAL A 196 24.99 -18.35 18.95
CA VAL A 196 24.32 -18.36 17.65
C VAL A 196 23.88 -16.91 17.40
N ALA A 197 24.58 -16.22 16.51
CA ALA A 197 24.19 -14.88 16.08
C ALA A 197 22.84 -14.99 15.36
N GLU A 198 21.81 -14.43 15.98
CA GLU A 198 20.53 -14.19 15.32
C GLU A 198 20.76 -13.13 14.23
N VAL A 199 20.85 -13.57 12.97
CA VAL A 199 20.96 -12.66 11.80
C VAL A 199 19.66 -11.93 11.67
N THR A 200 19.62 -10.66 12.08
CA THR A 200 18.47 -9.80 11.84
C THR A 200 18.50 -9.30 10.39
N VAL A 201 17.34 -9.06 9.81
CA VAL A 201 17.14 -8.63 8.39
C VAL A 201 17.91 -7.33 8.07
N ASP A 202 18.31 -6.57 9.10
CA ASP A 202 19.09 -5.33 8.97
C ASP A 202 20.61 -5.54 8.83
N ASP A 203 21.12 -6.78 9.01
CA ASP A 203 22.53 -7.12 8.93
C ASP A 203 22.97 -7.65 7.55
N VAL A 204 22.03 -7.77 6.60
CA VAL A 204 22.35 -8.14 5.23
C VAL A 204 22.86 -6.91 4.49
N LEU A 205 24.15 -6.64 4.60
CA LEU A 205 24.82 -5.73 3.67
C LEU A 205 24.70 -6.30 2.26
N PRO A 206 24.39 -5.47 1.25
CA PRO A 206 24.37 -5.94 -0.13
C PRO A 206 25.78 -6.42 -0.48
N VAL A 207 25.90 -7.71 -0.75
CA VAL A 207 27.11 -8.26 -1.37
C VAL A 207 27.19 -7.60 -2.74
N GLY A 208 28.09 -6.64 -2.88
CA GLY A 208 28.39 -6.00 -4.14
C GLY A 208 28.96 -7.07 -5.08
N LEU A 209 28.14 -7.54 -6.02
CA LEU A 209 28.65 -8.20 -7.22
C LEU A 209 29.35 -7.10 -8.02
N ALA A 210 30.66 -7.05 -7.94
CA ALA A 210 31.47 -6.33 -8.90
C ALA A 210 31.31 -7.04 -10.24
N ILE A 211 30.48 -6.48 -11.12
CA ILE A 211 30.46 -6.86 -12.52
C ILE A 211 31.69 -6.15 -13.12
N GLU A 212 32.79 -6.89 -13.31
CA GLU A 212 33.88 -6.47 -14.19
C GLU A 212 33.31 -6.43 -15.61
N ILE A 213 33.07 -5.21 -16.09
CA ILE A 213 32.78 -4.98 -17.50
C ILE A 213 34.10 -5.04 -18.22
N ASP A 214 34.36 -6.17 -18.90
CA ASP A 214 35.49 -6.32 -19.80
C ASP A 214 35.32 -5.39 -21.00
N SER A 215 36.20 -4.38 -21.09
CA SER A 215 36.16 -3.34 -22.12
C SER A 215 36.84 -3.77 -23.40
N ASN A 216 36.48 -4.95 -23.95
CA ASN A 216 37.12 -5.44 -25.17
C ASN A 216 36.11 -6.03 -26.16
N ASP A 217 35.15 -5.23 -26.65
CA ASP A 217 34.40 -5.50 -27.89
C ASP A 217 34.00 -4.17 -28.55
N ALA A 218 35.02 -3.46 -29.07
CA ALA A 218 34.86 -2.39 -30.05
C ALA A 218 35.74 -2.74 -31.27
N GLN A 219 35.19 -3.48 -32.19
CA GLN A 219 35.55 -3.44 -33.64
C GLN A 219 34.33 -3.70 -34.51
#